data_24772404a22a2cadbf491385ef7a68b8
#
_entry.id   24772404a22a2cadbf491385ef7a68b8
#
_cell.length_a   1.000
_cell.length_b   1.000
_cell.length_c   1.000
_cell.angle_alpha   90.00
_cell.angle_beta   90.00
_cell.angle_gamma   90.00
#
_symmetry.space_group_name_H-M   'P 1'
#
loop_
_entity.id
_entity.type
_entity.pdbx_description
1 polymer ?
#
loop_
_entity_poly.entity_id
_entity_poly.type
_entity_poly.pdbx_seq_one_letter_code
_entity_poly.pdbx_strand_id
1 'polypeptide(L)'
;MKLNQFGITFLSLCIAGFSGMKAAEAASFSVIADGLDNPRGLTFGPDGSLYVTEAGTGGSGACVPSPSVENQSLCYGTTGAVTKIGDGTQERILTGLPSLALSDGTDTSGPQDIKFDAAGKPYIAVGYGSNPTFRATLGNTDLGKIITANFKTNSWTSVADLANYELANNPDKGDVISNPFSLLLQGNNIVAVDAGANDLFSVGTDGSNLKPIATIPRQTLTNPVFPSGASSSPFEIQAVPTNVAKGPDGAYYISQLTGFPFPEGKAKIYRIGSDGQPTVYTDGFTQLTDLAFDPQGNLYALQYANQSLWKGNLDGSVIKIAADGTRTTILSGNGLESPTALTIGADGAIYVTNRGDRAGLGQVLKIENPTSVPESSSTLSLLALLGTASVTLLHKGKATGLKN
;
A
#
# COMPACT_ATOMS: atom_id res chain seq x y z
N MET A 1 6.48 -45.35 -75.01
CA MET A 1 6.11 -43.93 -75.05
C MET A 1 5.48 -43.58 -73.72
N LYS A 2 6.24 -42.89 -72.87
CA LYS A 2 5.81 -42.56 -71.47
C LYS A 2 5.54 -41.08 -71.40
N LEU A 3 4.31 -40.72 -71.06
CA LEU A 3 3.96 -39.33 -70.69
C LEU A 3 4.46 -39.04 -69.30
N ASN A 4 5.21 -37.97 -69.13
CA ASN A 4 5.58 -37.39 -67.85
C ASN A 4 4.51 -36.38 -67.44
N GLN A 5 3.90 -36.60 -66.27
CA GLN A 5 3.05 -35.62 -65.59
C GLN A 5 3.95 -34.69 -64.78
N PHE A 6 3.81 -33.38 -65.05
CA PHE A 6 4.38 -32.33 -64.20
C PHE A 6 3.39 -32.04 -63.06
N GLY A 7 3.76 -32.38 -61.82
CA GLY A 7 3.05 -32.00 -60.64
C GLY A 7 3.41 -30.54 -60.26
N ILE A 8 2.42 -29.67 -60.16
CA ILE A 8 2.57 -28.30 -59.62
C ILE A 8 2.32 -28.39 -58.11
N THR A 9 3.39 -28.20 -57.35
CA THR A 9 3.31 -28.13 -55.87
C THR A 9 2.95 -26.71 -55.50
N PHE A 10 1.76 -26.48 -54.96
CA PHE A 10 1.36 -25.23 -54.29
C PHE A 10 2.06 -25.14 -52.94
N LEU A 11 3.01 -24.26 -52.80
CA LEU A 11 3.64 -23.88 -51.57
C LEU A 11 2.72 -22.90 -50.84
N SER A 12 1.91 -23.36 -49.89
CA SER A 12 1.12 -22.51 -49.00
C SER A 12 2.05 -21.82 -48.00
N LEU A 13 2.31 -20.53 -48.19
CA LEU A 13 3.06 -19.71 -47.28
C LEU A 13 2.11 -19.34 -46.09
N CYS A 14 2.18 -20.08 -45.01
CA CYS A 14 1.55 -19.67 -43.74
C CYS A 14 2.33 -18.47 -43.16
N ILE A 15 1.83 -17.25 -43.34
CA ILE A 15 2.29 -16.10 -42.60
C ILE A 15 1.70 -16.24 -41.19
N ALA A 16 2.47 -16.82 -40.27
CA ALA A 16 2.18 -16.75 -38.85
C ALA A 16 2.34 -15.28 -38.45
N GLY A 17 1.21 -14.61 -38.19
CA GLY A 17 1.18 -13.30 -37.57
C GLY A 17 1.80 -13.38 -36.18
N PHE A 18 3.04 -13.02 -36.03
CA PHE A 18 3.61 -12.69 -34.75
C PHE A 18 2.91 -11.40 -34.26
N SER A 19 1.80 -11.58 -33.52
CA SER A 19 1.31 -10.54 -32.63
C SER A 19 2.43 -10.29 -31.64
N GLY A 20 3.21 -9.22 -31.85
CA GLY A 20 4.24 -8.81 -30.90
C GLY A 20 3.58 -8.60 -29.54
N MET A 21 3.85 -9.49 -28.61
CA MET A 21 3.61 -9.25 -27.19
C MET A 21 4.45 -8.02 -26.85
N LYS A 22 3.82 -6.84 -26.74
CA LYS A 22 4.49 -5.69 -26.12
C LYS A 22 4.86 -6.15 -24.73
N ALA A 23 6.15 -6.16 -24.42
CA ALA A 23 6.60 -6.25 -23.04
C ALA A 23 5.88 -5.13 -22.29
N ALA A 24 5.21 -5.47 -21.18
CA ALA A 24 4.64 -4.46 -20.31
C ALA A 24 5.80 -3.54 -19.89
N GLU A 25 5.73 -2.28 -20.29
CA GLU A 25 6.71 -1.27 -19.90
C GLU A 25 6.57 -1.14 -18.38
N ALA A 26 7.66 -1.35 -17.63
CA ALA A 26 7.64 -1.18 -16.18
C ALA A 26 7.21 0.26 -15.87
N ALA A 27 6.24 0.44 -14.97
CA ALA A 27 5.79 1.77 -14.61
C ALA A 27 6.97 2.60 -14.13
N SER A 28 7.09 3.82 -14.67
CA SER A 28 8.07 4.80 -14.19
C SER A 28 7.52 5.53 -12.98
N PHE A 29 8.40 5.97 -12.10
CA PHE A 29 8.05 6.84 -10.98
C PHE A 29 8.99 8.04 -10.89
N SER A 30 8.52 9.07 -10.21
CA SER A 30 9.30 10.23 -9.80
C SER A 30 9.24 10.39 -8.28
N VAL A 31 10.34 10.85 -7.67
CA VAL A 31 10.37 11.27 -6.27
C VAL A 31 9.83 12.69 -6.20
N ILE A 32 8.76 12.92 -5.42
CA ILE A 32 8.12 14.22 -5.27
C ILE A 32 8.35 14.84 -3.88
N ALA A 33 8.84 14.06 -2.92
CA ALA A 33 9.32 14.49 -1.62
C ALA A 33 10.37 13.52 -1.09
N ASP A 34 11.31 14.00 -0.29
CA ASP A 34 12.37 13.19 0.34
C ASP A 34 12.73 13.71 1.74
N GLY A 35 13.69 13.07 2.40
CA GLY A 35 14.15 13.50 3.72
C GLY A 35 13.13 13.31 4.84
N LEU A 36 12.15 12.42 4.67
CA LEU A 36 11.12 12.13 5.66
C LEU A 36 11.63 11.15 6.73
N ASP A 37 11.13 11.29 7.97
CA ASP A 37 11.49 10.43 9.09
C ASP A 37 10.47 9.29 9.27
N ASN A 38 10.78 8.12 8.71
CA ASN A 38 9.90 6.95 8.78
C ASN A 38 8.47 7.27 8.33
N PRO A 39 8.24 7.68 7.05
CA PRO A 39 6.92 8.04 6.56
C PRO A 39 5.95 6.86 6.64
N ARG A 40 4.68 7.16 6.98
CA ARG A 40 3.61 6.19 7.18
C ARG A 40 2.43 6.50 6.26
N GLY A 41 1.33 7.00 6.79
CA GLY A 41 0.09 7.30 6.06
C GLY A 41 0.26 8.42 5.04
N LEU A 42 -0.52 8.34 3.97
CA LEU A 42 -0.52 9.27 2.86
C LEU A 42 -1.96 9.54 2.40
N THR A 43 -2.34 10.81 2.29
CA THR A 43 -3.68 11.18 1.80
C THR A 43 -3.68 12.55 1.12
N PHE A 44 -4.63 12.75 0.21
CA PHE A 44 -4.91 14.09 -0.28
C PHE A 44 -5.81 14.85 0.71
N GLY A 45 -5.42 16.07 1.04
CA GLY A 45 -6.24 16.98 1.81
C GLY A 45 -7.29 17.70 0.97
N PRO A 46 -8.22 18.45 1.61
CA PRO A 46 -9.28 19.17 0.92
C PRO A 46 -8.77 20.31 0.02
N ASP A 47 -7.54 20.73 0.21
CA ASP A 47 -6.84 21.74 -0.61
C ASP A 47 -6.09 21.13 -1.82
N GLY A 48 -6.21 19.81 -2.03
CA GLY A 48 -5.54 19.09 -3.12
C GLY A 48 -4.06 18.78 -2.86
N SER A 49 -3.49 19.21 -1.72
CA SER A 49 -2.12 18.83 -1.34
C SER A 49 -2.07 17.43 -0.76
N LEU A 50 -0.91 16.77 -0.85
CA LEU A 50 -0.63 15.52 -0.14
C LEU A 50 -0.21 15.80 1.30
N TYR A 51 -0.66 14.95 2.21
CA TYR A 51 -0.29 14.96 3.62
C TYR A 51 0.29 13.61 3.99
N VAL A 52 1.48 13.62 4.59
CA VAL A 52 2.24 12.44 5.01
C VAL A 52 2.41 12.48 6.51
N THR A 53 2.11 11.38 7.20
CA THR A 53 2.51 11.20 8.59
C THR A 53 3.93 10.67 8.64
N GLU A 54 4.73 11.21 9.55
CA GLU A 54 6.08 10.73 9.86
C GLU A 54 6.05 10.15 11.28
N ALA A 55 6.37 8.87 11.43
CA ALA A 55 6.40 8.21 12.74
C ALA A 55 7.52 8.77 13.64
N GLY A 56 8.46 9.50 13.06
CA GLY A 56 9.58 10.09 13.76
C GLY A 56 10.72 9.10 14.01
N THR A 57 11.55 9.39 14.99
CA THR A 57 12.79 8.64 15.31
C THR A 57 12.91 8.30 16.79
N GLY A 58 11.80 8.32 17.53
CA GLY A 58 11.83 8.18 18.99
C GLY A 58 12.59 9.33 19.65
N GLY A 59 13.37 9.04 20.68
CA GLY A 59 14.18 10.01 21.40
C GLY A 59 14.92 9.41 22.58
N SER A 60 15.34 10.30 23.51
CA SER A 60 16.07 9.91 24.72
C SER A 60 15.22 9.85 25.99
N GLY A 61 13.90 9.81 25.85
CA GLY A 61 12.97 9.69 26.98
C GLY A 61 12.92 8.27 27.56
N ALA A 62 11.90 8.02 28.39
CA ALA A 62 11.67 6.69 28.95
C ALA A 62 11.45 5.64 27.83
N CYS A 63 11.84 4.41 28.11
CA CYS A 63 11.77 3.33 27.12
C CYS A 63 10.80 2.22 27.60
N VAL A 64 10.20 1.53 26.63
CA VAL A 64 9.37 0.34 26.82
C VAL A 64 9.93 -0.83 26.05
N PRO A 65 9.68 -2.10 26.45
CA PRO A 65 10.13 -3.26 25.67
C PRO A 65 9.57 -3.23 24.24
N SER A 66 10.42 -3.56 23.25
CA SER A 66 9.94 -3.81 21.88
C SER A 66 9.27 -5.17 21.82
N PRO A 67 8.04 -5.28 21.27
CA PRO A 67 7.42 -6.57 21.02
C PRO A 67 7.96 -7.24 19.73
N SER A 68 8.63 -6.47 18.87
CA SER A 68 9.11 -6.91 17.56
C SER A 68 10.55 -7.41 17.60
N VAL A 69 11.37 -6.85 18.50
CA VAL A 69 12.82 -7.15 18.59
C VAL A 69 13.17 -7.57 20.02
N GLU A 70 13.50 -8.84 20.16
CA GLU A 70 13.81 -9.43 21.46
C GLU A 70 14.97 -8.70 22.16
N ASN A 71 14.82 -8.47 23.48
CA ASN A 71 15.81 -7.81 24.34
C ASN A 71 16.18 -6.36 23.95
N GLN A 72 15.35 -5.70 23.14
CA GLN A 72 15.50 -4.29 22.81
C GLN A 72 14.34 -3.45 23.37
N SER A 73 14.55 -2.15 23.43
CA SER A 73 13.59 -1.19 23.94
C SER A 73 13.35 -0.05 22.97
N LEU A 74 12.10 0.36 22.85
CA LEU A 74 11.67 1.53 22.11
C LEU A 74 11.70 2.73 23.05
N CYS A 75 12.42 3.79 22.69
CA CYS A 75 12.58 4.96 23.54
C CYS A 75 11.75 6.14 23.03
N TYR A 76 11.12 6.85 23.97
CA TYR A 76 10.18 7.94 23.71
C TYR A 76 10.87 9.21 23.26
N GLY A 77 10.25 9.88 22.28
CA GLY A 77 10.59 11.22 21.84
C GLY A 77 9.35 11.96 21.32
N THR A 78 9.57 13.18 20.86
CA THR A 78 8.56 14.04 20.25
C THR A 78 8.96 14.41 18.82
N THR A 79 9.38 13.42 18.05
CA THR A 79 9.92 13.56 16.70
C THR A 79 8.91 13.25 15.61
N GLY A 80 7.71 12.79 15.96
CA GLY A 80 6.61 12.57 15.01
C GLY A 80 6.11 13.86 14.38
N ALA A 81 5.67 13.80 13.13
CA ALA A 81 5.24 14.96 12.37
C ALA A 81 4.15 14.65 11.34
N VAL A 82 3.56 15.72 10.79
CA VAL A 82 2.79 15.69 9.55
C VAL A 82 3.44 16.64 8.56
N THR A 83 3.79 16.13 7.40
CA THR A 83 4.35 16.89 6.28
C THR A 83 3.31 17.11 5.19
N LYS A 84 3.15 18.35 4.74
CA LYS A 84 2.35 18.75 3.59
C LYS A 84 3.25 18.89 2.36
N ILE A 85 2.78 18.37 1.23
CA ILE A 85 3.47 18.42 -0.08
C ILE A 85 2.48 18.97 -1.10
N GLY A 86 2.83 20.08 -1.72
CA GLY A 86 1.99 20.71 -2.73
C GLY A 86 2.67 21.95 -3.32
N ASP A 87 2.29 22.36 -4.52
CA ASP A 87 2.80 23.54 -5.22
C ASP A 87 4.34 23.61 -5.28
N GLY A 88 4.99 22.43 -5.40
CA GLY A 88 6.46 22.32 -5.42
C GLY A 88 7.13 22.55 -4.06
N THR A 89 6.38 22.58 -2.97
CA THR A 89 6.87 22.77 -1.60
C THR A 89 6.65 21.51 -0.75
N GLN A 90 7.50 21.33 0.25
CA GLN A 90 7.42 20.30 1.28
C GLN A 90 7.64 20.97 2.63
N GLU A 91 6.69 20.85 3.57
CA GLU A 91 6.74 21.51 4.86
C GLU A 91 6.16 20.62 5.98
N ARG A 92 6.86 20.48 7.11
CA ARG A 92 6.31 19.89 8.34
C ARG A 92 5.38 20.88 9.00
N ILE A 93 4.07 20.68 8.86
CA ILE A 93 3.00 21.60 9.32
C ILE A 93 2.47 21.25 10.71
N LEU A 94 2.81 20.08 11.23
CA LEU A 94 2.55 19.65 12.61
C LEU A 94 3.78 18.91 13.09
N THR A 95 4.34 19.32 14.22
CA THR A 95 5.57 18.77 14.80
C THR A 95 5.41 18.51 16.29
N GLY A 96 6.32 17.73 16.85
CA GLY A 96 6.28 17.45 18.29
C GLY A 96 5.35 16.30 18.67
N LEU A 97 4.78 15.58 17.70
CA LEU A 97 3.96 14.42 17.96
C LEU A 97 4.78 13.28 18.63
N PRO A 98 4.14 12.49 19.50
CA PRO A 98 4.83 11.41 20.21
C PRO A 98 5.33 10.34 19.22
N SER A 99 6.53 9.81 19.54
CA SER A 99 7.23 8.81 18.75
C SER A 99 7.96 7.84 19.68
N LEU A 100 8.01 6.57 19.28
CA LEU A 100 8.86 5.54 19.86
C LEU A 100 9.75 4.95 18.77
N ALA A 101 11.00 4.66 19.07
CA ALA A 101 11.88 3.96 18.14
C ALA A 101 13.00 3.21 18.89
N LEU A 102 13.64 2.26 18.20
CA LEU A 102 14.95 1.74 18.62
C LEU A 102 16.00 2.85 18.57
N SER A 103 17.15 2.63 19.20
CA SER A 103 18.22 3.63 19.30
C SER A 103 18.80 4.06 17.95
N ASP A 104 18.63 3.25 16.90
CA ASP A 104 19.02 3.56 15.53
C ASP A 104 17.93 4.24 14.69
N GLY A 105 16.78 4.53 15.32
CA GLY A 105 15.62 5.18 14.67
C GLY A 105 14.77 4.24 13.84
N THR A 106 14.94 2.93 13.96
CA THR A 106 14.08 1.90 13.31
C THR A 106 13.02 1.36 14.26
N ASP A 107 12.16 0.43 13.81
CA ASP A 107 11.03 -0.15 14.55
C ASP A 107 10.16 0.94 15.19
N THR A 108 9.76 1.93 14.38
CA THR A 108 9.13 3.15 14.88
C THR A 108 7.62 3.03 15.01
N SER A 109 7.09 3.59 16.09
CA SER A 109 5.68 3.88 16.32
C SER A 109 5.49 5.36 16.60
N GLY A 110 4.41 5.94 16.05
CA GLY A 110 4.12 7.36 16.13
C GLY A 110 2.91 7.68 15.26
N PRO A 111 2.83 8.84 14.59
CA PRO A 111 1.78 9.11 13.59
C PRO A 111 1.80 8.09 12.46
N GLN A 112 0.71 7.29 12.35
CA GLN A 112 0.60 6.18 11.39
C GLN A 112 -0.27 6.54 10.19
N ASP A 113 -1.38 7.23 10.38
CA ASP A 113 -2.28 7.59 9.29
C ASP A 113 -2.97 8.94 9.57
N ILE A 114 -3.37 9.61 8.50
CA ILE A 114 -4.12 10.87 8.55
C ILE A 114 -5.26 10.84 7.55
N LYS A 115 -6.46 11.24 7.99
CA LYS A 115 -7.62 11.45 7.14
C LYS A 115 -8.32 12.75 7.50
N PHE A 116 -9.02 13.34 6.54
CA PHE A 116 -9.76 14.58 6.71
C PHE A 116 -11.27 14.32 6.64
N ASP A 117 -12.04 14.95 7.50
CA ASP A 117 -13.50 14.97 7.35
C ASP A 117 -13.94 15.95 6.25
N ALA A 118 -15.24 15.98 5.96
CA ALA A 118 -15.80 16.86 4.92
C ALA A 118 -15.63 18.35 5.21
N ALA A 119 -15.35 18.73 6.46
CA ALA A 119 -15.06 20.10 6.86
C ALA A 119 -13.56 20.42 6.79
N GLY A 120 -12.72 19.45 6.43
CA GLY A 120 -11.27 19.58 6.36
C GLY A 120 -10.56 19.43 7.70
N LYS A 121 -11.24 18.92 8.73
CA LYS A 121 -10.63 18.66 10.04
C LYS A 121 -9.82 17.37 9.97
N PRO A 122 -8.52 17.38 10.36
CA PRO A 122 -7.67 16.19 10.32
C PRO A 122 -7.91 15.30 11.54
N TYR A 123 -7.85 13.99 11.30
CA TYR A 123 -7.78 12.93 12.30
C TYR A 123 -6.55 12.09 12.03
N ILE A 124 -5.78 11.78 13.08
CA ILE A 124 -4.49 11.10 12.99
C ILE A 124 -4.52 9.88 13.92
N ALA A 125 -4.20 8.72 13.38
CA ALA A 125 -3.88 7.55 14.19
C ALA A 125 -2.45 7.68 14.70
N VAL A 126 -2.26 7.56 16.01
CA VAL A 126 -0.95 7.59 16.64
C VAL A 126 -0.67 6.19 17.19
N GLY A 127 0.20 5.44 16.53
CA GLY A 127 0.58 4.09 16.91
C GLY A 127 1.33 4.06 18.24
N TYR A 128 1.31 2.89 18.87
CA TYR A 128 2.08 2.65 20.08
C TYR A 128 3.03 1.46 19.91
N GLY A 129 2.53 0.37 19.29
CA GLY A 129 3.33 -0.81 18.97
C GLY A 129 3.92 -1.50 20.19
N SER A 130 3.24 -1.46 21.35
CA SER A 130 3.70 -2.11 22.58
C SER A 130 2.52 -2.47 23.50
N ASN A 131 2.81 -3.14 24.62
CA ASN A 131 1.81 -3.47 25.62
C ASN A 131 1.38 -2.21 26.39
N PRO A 132 0.08 -1.86 26.40
CA PRO A 132 -0.44 -0.66 27.08
C PRO A 132 -0.14 -0.58 28.58
N THR A 133 0.16 -1.68 29.27
CA THR A 133 0.59 -1.65 30.66
C THR A 133 1.86 -0.84 30.90
N PHE A 134 2.73 -0.77 29.90
CA PHE A 134 3.98 0.01 29.98
C PHE A 134 3.80 1.49 29.65
N ARG A 135 2.65 1.90 29.09
CA ARG A 135 2.44 3.27 28.62
C ARG A 135 2.60 4.33 29.73
N ALA A 136 2.23 3.99 30.95
CA ALA A 136 2.37 4.89 32.09
C ALA A 136 3.84 5.27 32.38
N THR A 137 4.81 4.45 32.02
CA THR A 137 6.24 4.76 32.18
C THR A 137 6.70 5.89 31.27
N LEU A 138 5.97 6.15 30.18
CA LEU A 138 6.26 7.22 29.22
C LEU A 138 5.69 8.57 29.65
N GLY A 139 4.97 8.64 30.78
CA GLY A 139 4.27 9.83 31.24
C GLY A 139 2.97 10.09 30.47
N ASN A 140 2.60 11.36 30.34
CA ASN A 140 1.42 11.76 29.57
C ASN A 140 1.75 11.74 28.07
N THR A 141 1.17 10.79 27.35
CA THR A 141 1.41 10.61 25.91
C THR A 141 0.12 10.30 25.15
N ASP A 142 0.10 10.61 23.87
CA ASP A 142 -0.99 10.26 22.94
C ASP A 142 -0.68 9.04 22.05
N LEU A 143 0.39 8.28 22.36
CA LEU A 143 0.63 6.98 21.76
C LEU A 143 -0.53 6.02 22.04
N GLY A 144 -0.97 5.28 21.03
CA GLY A 144 -2.11 4.37 21.11
C GLY A 144 -3.48 5.06 21.00
N LYS A 145 -3.53 6.30 20.50
CA LYS A 145 -4.76 7.08 20.39
C LYS A 145 -5.07 7.54 18.97
N ILE A 146 -6.31 7.95 18.77
CA ILE A 146 -6.72 8.80 17.65
C ILE A 146 -6.77 10.24 18.18
N ILE A 147 -6.16 11.15 17.45
CA ILE A 147 -6.13 12.59 17.77
C ILE A 147 -6.73 13.40 16.62
N THR A 148 -7.16 14.62 16.91
CA THR A 148 -7.47 15.65 15.92
C THR A 148 -6.56 16.85 16.13
N ALA A 149 -6.13 17.50 15.04
CA ALA A 149 -5.08 18.51 15.08
C ALA A 149 -5.54 19.86 14.52
N ASN A 150 -4.84 20.91 14.95
CA ASN A 150 -4.90 22.24 14.38
C ASN A 150 -3.49 22.64 13.88
N PHE A 151 -3.29 22.61 12.58
CA PHE A 151 -2.00 22.91 11.94
C PHE A 151 -1.55 24.37 12.14
N LYS A 152 -2.51 25.31 12.29
CA LYS A 152 -2.18 26.73 12.47
C LYS A 152 -1.57 27.04 13.84
N THR A 153 -1.93 26.26 14.85
CA THR A 153 -1.46 26.45 16.23
C THR A 153 -0.49 25.39 16.69
N ASN A 154 -0.11 24.45 15.81
CA ASN A 154 0.72 23.28 16.11
C ASN A 154 0.23 22.57 17.38
N SER A 155 -1.06 22.25 17.44
CA SER A 155 -1.68 21.63 18.61
C SER A 155 -2.65 20.54 18.21
N TRP A 156 -2.95 19.64 19.16
CA TRP A 156 -3.90 18.53 18.95
C TRP A 156 -4.64 18.21 20.25
N THR A 157 -5.71 17.42 20.09
CA THR A 157 -6.50 16.88 21.20
C THR A 157 -6.83 15.42 20.95
N SER A 158 -6.86 14.61 22.01
CA SER A 158 -7.27 13.21 21.94
C SER A 158 -8.76 13.09 21.59
N VAL A 159 -9.07 12.15 20.70
CA VAL A 159 -10.44 11.76 20.30
C VAL A 159 -10.80 10.43 20.95
N ALA A 160 -9.94 9.41 20.81
CA ALA A 160 -10.20 8.08 21.36
C ALA A 160 -8.88 7.42 21.81
N ASP A 161 -8.94 6.59 22.84
CA ASP A 161 -7.81 5.84 23.39
C ASP A 161 -7.99 4.34 23.13
N LEU A 162 -7.45 3.86 22.00
CA LEU A 162 -7.55 2.48 21.58
C LEU A 162 -6.68 1.58 22.46
N ALA A 163 -5.50 2.05 22.86
CA ALA A 163 -4.62 1.29 23.74
C ALA A 163 -5.23 1.03 25.12
N ASN A 164 -5.98 2.00 25.68
CA ASN A 164 -6.70 1.77 26.93
C ASN A 164 -7.91 0.85 26.72
N TYR A 165 -8.55 0.91 25.55
CA TYR A 165 -9.63 -0.04 25.23
C TYR A 165 -9.11 -1.46 25.15
N GLU A 166 -7.98 -1.67 24.46
CA GLU A 166 -7.29 -2.96 24.35
C GLU A 166 -6.92 -3.50 25.74
N LEU A 167 -6.28 -2.68 26.58
CA LEU A 167 -5.90 -3.05 27.93
C LEU A 167 -7.10 -3.53 28.78
N ALA A 168 -8.25 -2.88 28.61
CA ALA A 168 -9.43 -3.18 29.42
C ALA A 168 -10.26 -4.36 28.89
N ASN A 169 -10.27 -4.63 27.59
CA ASN A 169 -11.22 -5.54 26.94
C ASN A 169 -10.56 -6.68 26.16
N ASN A 170 -9.40 -6.48 25.55
CA ASN A 170 -8.67 -7.45 24.72
C ASN A 170 -9.62 -8.30 23.84
N PRO A 171 -10.25 -7.72 22.78
CA PRO A 171 -11.30 -8.42 22.03
C PRO A 171 -10.82 -9.67 21.31
N ASP A 172 -9.58 -9.68 20.80
CA ASP A 172 -8.99 -10.82 20.09
C ASP A 172 -8.53 -11.94 21.03
N LYS A 173 -8.53 -11.68 22.35
CA LYS A 173 -8.08 -12.60 23.42
C LYS A 173 -6.63 -13.05 23.27
N GLY A 174 -5.83 -12.22 22.60
CA GLY A 174 -4.43 -12.44 22.35
C GLY A 174 -3.47 -11.74 23.31
N ASP A 175 -2.28 -11.46 22.77
CA ASP A 175 -1.33 -10.60 23.45
C ASP A 175 -1.92 -9.18 23.54
N VAL A 176 -1.87 -8.58 24.72
CA VAL A 176 -2.37 -7.22 24.93
C VAL A 176 -1.36 -6.24 24.33
N ILE A 177 -1.55 -5.89 23.06
CA ILE A 177 -0.72 -4.96 22.28
C ILE A 177 -1.66 -4.05 21.52
N SER A 178 -1.38 -2.74 21.46
CA SER A 178 -2.14 -1.78 20.66
C SER A 178 -1.20 -1.00 19.74
N ASN A 179 -1.62 -0.87 18.50
CA ASN A 179 -0.94 -0.07 17.48
C ASN A 179 -1.98 0.48 16.48
N PRO A 180 -2.72 1.56 16.83
CA PRO A 180 -3.60 2.22 15.87
C PRO A 180 -2.84 2.56 14.60
N PHE A 181 -3.27 2.02 13.45
CA PHE A 181 -2.46 2.01 12.24
C PHE A 181 -3.12 2.76 11.07
N SER A 182 -4.42 2.60 10.87
CA SER A 182 -5.13 3.20 9.73
C SER A 182 -6.52 3.69 10.11
N LEU A 183 -7.01 4.71 9.42
CA LEU A 183 -8.30 5.34 9.60
C LEU A 183 -9.10 5.38 8.31
N LEU A 184 -10.42 5.28 8.46
CA LEU A 184 -11.40 5.57 7.39
C LEU A 184 -12.51 6.45 7.97
N LEU A 185 -12.74 7.62 7.39
CA LEU A 185 -13.81 8.52 7.83
C LEU A 185 -15.11 8.25 7.07
N GLN A 186 -16.22 8.17 7.80
CA GLN A 186 -17.58 7.99 7.25
C GLN A 186 -18.56 8.92 7.97
N GLY A 187 -18.73 10.11 7.43
CA GLY A 187 -19.53 11.14 8.10
C GLY A 187 -18.96 11.47 9.47
N ASN A 188 -19.76 11.30 10.52
CA ASN A 188 -19.35 11.55 11.90
C ASN A 188 -18.76 10.32 12.60
N ASN A 189 -18.33 9.31 11.84
CA ASN A 189 -17.75 8.09 12.38
C ASN A 189 -16.35 7.85 11.82
N ILE A 190 -15.46 7.36 12.64
CA ILE A 190 -14.13 6.89 12.33
C ILE A 190 -14.15 5.37 12.41
N VAL A 191 -13.70 4.70 11.37
CA VAL A 191 -13.33 3.29 11.40
C VAL A 191 -11.82 3.23 11.51
N ALA A 192 -11.30 2.54 12.51
CA ALA A 192 -9.89 2.47 12.82
C ALA A 192 -9.40 1.02 12.86
N VAL A 193 -8.27 0.75 12.24
CA VAL A 193 -7.53 -0.51 12.39
C VAL A 193 -6.53 -0.36 13.52
N ASP A 194 -6.54 -1.29 14.46
CA ASP A 194 -5.46 -1.48 15.42
C ASP A 194 -4.69 -2.76 15.05
N ALA A 195 -3.48 -2.58 14.55
CA ALA A 195 -2.64 -3.68 14.06
C ALA A 195 -2.12 -4.56 15.19
N GLY A 196 -1.93 -4.01 16.38
CA GLY A 196 -1.48 -4.75 17.55
C GLY A 196 -2.61 -5.58 18.18
N ALA A 197 -3.81 -5.00 18.27
CA ALA A 197 -4.99 -5.66 18.82
C ALA A 197 -5.66 -6.65 17.84
N ASN A 198 -5.25 -6.66 16.56
CA ASN A 198 -5.91 -7.41 15.48
C ASN A 198 -7.38 -7.02 15.24
N ASP A 199 -7.77 -5.82 15.61
CA ASP A 199 -9.16 -5.38 15.62
C ASP A 199 -9.45 -4.22 14.67
N LEU A 200 -10.70 -4.20 14.20
CA LEU A 200 -11.32 -3.07 13.53
C LEU A 200 -12.29 -2.41 14.51
N PHE A 201 -12.11 -1.12 14.77
CA PHE A 201 -12.93 -0.33 15.69
C PHE A 201 -13.81 0.68 14.95
N SER A 202 -14.93 1.05 15.62
CA SER A 202 -15.74 2.21 15.26
C SER A 202 -15.76 3.17 16.44
N VAL A 203 -15.64 4.47 16.16
CA VAL A 203 -15.73 5.54 17.14
C VAL A 203 -16.29 6.82 16.49
N GLY A 204 -17.09 7.59 17.24
CA GLY A 204 -17.54 8.89 16.76
C GLY A 204 -16.38 9.88 16.60
N THR A 205 -16.52 10.84 15.68
CA THR A 205 -15.53 11.94 15.52
C THR A 205 -15.42 12.84 16.75
N ASP A 206 -16.36 12.72 17.68
CA ASP A 206 -16.38 13.34 19.02
C ASP A 206 -15.81 12.44 20.12
N GLY A 207 -15.34 11.25 19.76
CA GLY A 207 -14.81 10.24 20.70
C GLY A 207 -15.87 9.33 21.32
N SER A 208 -17.14 9.51 21.00
CA SER A 208 -18.22 8.68 21.54
C SER A 208 -18.25 7.27 20.92
N ASN A 209 -18.86 6.32 21.63
CA ASN A 209 -19.22 4.99 21.13
C ASN A 209 -18.05 4.15 20.58
N LEU A 210 -16.85 4.25 21.17
CA LEU A 210 -15.73 3.36 20.83
C LEU A 210 -16.12 1.90 21.10
N LYS A 211 -16.09 1.08 20.04
CA LYS A 211 -16.41 -0.35 20.09
C LYS A 211 -15.75 -1.11 18.95
N PRO A 212 -15.48 -2.42 19.11
CA PRO A 212 -15.01 -3.25 18.01
C PRO A 212 -16.12 -3.47 16.96
N ILE A 213 -15.75 -3.54 15.71
CA ILE A 213 -16.56 -3.97 14.57
C ILE A 213 -16.28 -5.44 14.28
N ALA A 214 -15.00 -5.82 14.23
CA ALA A 214 -14.55 -7.16 13.90
C ALA A 214 -13.13 -7.40 14.42
N THR A 215 -12.83 -8.66 14.72
CA THR A 215 -11.47 -9.15 14.98
C THR A 215 -10.98 -9.92 13.76
N ILE A 216 -9.81 -9.60 13.27
CA ILE A 216 -9.17 -10.31 12.14
C ILE A 216 -8.53 -11.58 12.68
N PRO A 217 -8.87 -12.76 12.12
CA PRO A 217 -8.46 -14.03 12.73
C PRO A 217 -6.97 -14.29 12.55
N ARG A 218 -6.36 -14.86 13.56
CA ARG A 218 -5.02 -15.44 13.53
C ARG A 218 -4.96 -16.57 12.49
N GLN A 219 -3.76 -16.94 12.07
CA GLN A 219 -3.55 -18.03 11.14
C GLN A 219 -2.64 -19.10 11.75
N THR A 220 -2.97 -20.36 11.52
CA THR A 220 -2.07 -21.47 11.84
C THR A 220 -1.27 -21.84 10.61
N LEU A 221 0.05 -21.73 10.68
CA LEU A 221 0.98 -22.20 9.66
C LEU A 221 1.29 -23.68 9.88
N THR A 222 1.16 -24.47 8.82
CA THR A 222 1.70 -25.83 8.78
C THR A 222 3.08 -25.77 8.14
N ASN A 223 4.07 -26.41 8.75
CA ASN A 223 5.48 -26.38 8.32
C ASN A 223 6.03 -24.94 8.11
N PRO A 224 5.97 -24.06 9.14
CA PRO A 224 6.50 -22.72 9.03
C PRO A 224 8.01 -22.70 8.79
N VAL A 225 8.49 -21.69 8.07
CA VAL A 225 9.91 -21.45 7.83
C VAL A 225 10.35 -20.27 8.68
N PHE A 226 11.32 -20.49 9.56
CA PHE A 226 11.95 -19.50 10.43
C PHE A 226 13.36 -19.18 9.97
N PRO A 227 14.01 -18.14 10.49
CA PRO A 227 15.44 -17.89 10.25
C PRO A 227 16.33 -19.09 10.62
N SER A 228 15.93 -19.87 11.62
CA SER A 228 16.61 -21.10 12.07
C SER A 228 16.31 -22.34 11.21
N GLY A 229 15.42 -22.24 10.24
CA GLY A 229 15.00 -23.34 9.36
C GLY A 229 13.51 -23.67 9.45
N ALA A 230 13.09 -24.69 8.68
CA ALA A 230 11.71 -25.15 8.67
C ALA A 230 11.36 -25.93 9.95
N SER A 231 10.12 -25.79 10.41
CA SER A 231 9.56 -26.58 11.53
C SER A 231 8.43 -27.47 11.04
N SER A 232 8.35 -28.69 11.56
CA SER A 232 7.21 -29.60 11.31
C SER A 232 6.04 -29.35 12.27
N SER A 233 6.25 -28.56 13.33
CA SER A 233 5.19 -28.22 14.28
C SER A 233 4.36 -27.05 13.76
N PRO A 234 3.02 -27.09 13.85
CA PRO A 234 2.18 -25.95 13.56
C PRO A 234 2.54 -24.74 14.43
N PHE A 235 2.42 -23.54 13.86
CA PHE A 235 2.70 -22.29 14.57
C PHE A 235 1.58 -21.28 14.27
N GLU A 236 1.00 -20.71 15.31
CA GLU A 236 0.00 -19.66 15.17
C GLU A 236 0.66 -18.29 15.04
N ILE A 237 0.22 -17.51 14.06
CA ILE A 237 0.70 -16.15 13.81
C ILE A 237 -0.42 -15.13 14.01
N GLN A 238 -0.03 -13.95 14.48
CA GLN A 238 -0.90 -12.78 14.57
C GLN A 238 -1.37 -12.33 13.18
N ALA A 239 -2.57 -11.76 13.12
CA ALA A 239 -3.13 -11.25 11.86
C ALA A 239 -2.39 -10.00 11.39
N VAL A 240 -2.18 -9.04 12.27
CA VAL A 240 -1.57 -7.73 12.02
C VAL A 240 -2.28 -7.01 10.85
N PRO A 241 -3.57 -6.64 11.01
CA PRO A 241 -4.26 -5.82 10.01
C PRO A 241 -3.61 -4.43 9.92
N THR A 242 -3.51 -3.88 8.72
CA THR A 242 -2.74 -2.63 8.49
C THR A 242 -3.54 -1.50 7.88
N ASN A 243 -4.55 -1.79 7.06
CA ASN A 243 -5.35 -0.75 6.43
C ASN A 243 -6.82 -1.14 6.34
N VAL A 244 -7.69 -0.13 6.27
CA VAL A 244 -9.11 -0.26 5.96
C VAL A 244 -9.50 0.63 4.80
N ALA A 245 -10.00 0.03 3.72
CA ALA A 245 -10.59 0.74 2.59
C ALA A 245 -12.08 0.39 2.46
N LYS A 246 -12.90 1.34 2.00
CA LYS A 246 -14.30 1.08 1.66
C LYS A 246 -14.43 0.68 0.21
N GLY A 247 -14.96 -0.50 -0.04
CA GLY A 247 -15.20 -0.99 -1.39
C GLY A 247 -16.44 -0.37 -2.07
N PRO A 248 -16.56 -0.53 -3.39
CA PRO A 248 -17.72 -0.04 -4.15
C PRO A 248 -19.03 -0.71 -3.73
N ASP A 249 -18.97 -1.88 -3.12
CA ASP A 249 -20.11 -2.62 -2.55
C ASP A 249 -20.48 -2.15 -1.13
N GLY A 250 -19.78 -1.14 -0.60
CA GLY A 250 -20.00 -0.58 0.73
C GLY A 250 -19.37 -1.37 1.89
N ALA A 251 -18.74 -2.53 1.64
CA ALA A 251 -18.03 -3.32 2.63
C ALA A 251 -16.66 -2.72 2.96
N TYR A 252 -16.08 -3.14 4.10
CA TYR A 252 -14.70 -2.83 4.45
C TYR A 252 -13.75 -3.89 3.88
N TYR A 253 -12.63 -3.44 3.37
CA TYR A 253 -11.54 -4.29 2.89
C TYR A 253 -10.31 -4.01 3.76
N ILE A 254 -9.74 -5.08 4.33
CA ILE A 254 -8.68 -5.00 5.33
C ILE A 254 -7.45 -5.72 4.80
N SER A 255 -6.31 -5.02 4.72
CA SER A 255 -5.02 -5.64 4.42
C SER A 255 -4.41 -6.29 5.66
N GLN A 256 -3.60 -7.31 5.43
CA GLN A 256 -2.91 -8.06 6.47
C GLN A 256 -1.40 -8.08 6.21
N LEU A 257 -0.61 -7.67 7.20
CA LEU A 257 0.85 -7.81 7.18
C LEU A 257 1.28 -9.24 7.52
N THR A 258 0.66 -9.86 8.50
CA THR A 258 1.04 -11.06 9.24
C THR A 258 2.13 -10.83 10.29
N GLY A 259 2.06 -11.60 11.38
CA GLY A 259 3.11 -11.64 12.40
C GLY A 259 4.30 -12.53 11.99
N PHE A 260 5.34 -12.52 12.86
CA PHE A 260 6.50 -13.40 12.70
C PHE A 260 6.08 -14.87 12.51
N PRO A 261 6.69 -15.62 11.60
CA PRO A 261 7.91 -15.35 10.85
C PRO A 261 7.70 -14.64 9.49
N PHE A 262 6.62 -13.86 9.32
CA PHE A 262 6.30 -13.10 8.11
C PHE A 262 6.24 -13.99 6.86
N PRO A 263 5.35 -14.99 6.83
CA PRO A 263 5.35 -16.04 5.83
C PRO A 263 4.97 -15.52 4.44
N GLU A 264 5.78 -15.85 3.45
CA GLU A 264 5.56 -15.46 2.06
C GLU A 264 4.27 -16.09 1.50
N GLY A 265 3.48 -15.29 0.78
CA GLY A 265 2.23 -15.73 0.17
C GLY A 265 1.10 -16.06 1.15
N LYS A 266 1.20 -15.65 2.43
CA LYS A 266 0.18 -15.95 3.44
C LYS A 266 -0.62 -14.72 3.90
N ALA A 267 -0.21 -13.52 3.53
CA ALA A 267 -0.98 -12.32 3.76
C ALA A 267 -2.24 -12.32 2.88
N LYS A 268 -3.32 -11.77 3.43
CA LYS A 268 -4.66 -11.79 2.85
C LYS A 268 -5.26 -10.39 2.82
N ILE A 269 -6.26 -10.23 1.99
CA ILE A 269 -7.21 -9.13 2.07
C ILE A 269 -8.53 -9.73 2.55
N TYR A 270 -9.05 -9.20 3.66
CA TYR A 270 -10.35 -9.59 4.20
C TYR A 270 -11.42 -8.61 3.72
N ARG A 271 -12.65 -9.12 3.56
CA ARG A 271 -13.86 -8.34 3.34
C ARG A 271 -14.77 -8.50 4.57
N ILE A 272 -15.29 -7.38 5.08
CA ILE A 272 -16.22 -7.33 6.20
C ILE A 272 -17.48 -6.63 5.72
N GLY A 273 -18.56 -7.37 5.62
CA GLY A 273 -19.89 -6.87 5.26
C GLY A 273 -20.64 -6.30 6.46
N SER A 274 -21.94 -6.11 6.28
CA SER A 274 -22.85 -5.61 7.33
C SER A 274 -23.01 -6.58 8.52
N ASP A 275 -22.65 -7.83 8.34
CA ASP A 275 -22.67 -8.87 9.37
C ASP A 275 -21.46 -8.78 10.34
N GLY A 276 -20.48 -7.94 10.04
CA GLY A 276 -19.27 -7.76 10.83
C GLY A 276 -18.31 -8.97 10.81
N GLN A 277 -18.55 -9.96 9.92
CA GLN A 277 -17.72 -11.17 9.86
C GLN A 277 -16.60 -11.01 8.82
N PRO A 278 -15.31 -11.17 9.20
CA PRO A 278 -14.21 -11.16 8.25
C PRO A 278 -14.25 -12.42 7.36
N THR A 279 -14.31 -12.22 6.06
CA THR A 279 -14.17 -13.28 5.05
C THR A 279 -12.97 -13.00 4.18
N VAL A 280 -12.25 -14.04 3.73
CA VAL A 280 -11.12 -13.84 2.83
C VAL A 280 -11.64 -13.40 1.46
N TYR A 281 -11.29 -12.19 1.05
CA TYR A 281 -11.59 -11.69 -0.29
C TYR A 281 -10.60 -12.23 -1.31
N THR A 282 -9.30 -12.15 -0.98
CA THR A 282 -8.21 -12.68 -1.82
C THR A 282 -6.96 -12.87 -0.96
N ASP A 283 -6.05 -13.78 -1.37
CA ASP A 283 -4.86 -14.17 -0.61
C ASP A 283 -3.62 -14.27 -1.51
N GLY A 284 -2.55 -14.86 -1.02
CA GLY A 284 -1.32 -15.09 -1.77
C GLY A 284 -0.38 -13.87 -1.82
N PHE A 285 -0.54 -12.91 -0.92
CA PHE A 285 0.33 -11.76 -0.77
C PHE A 285 1.40 -11.98 0.30
N THR A 286 2.37 -11.06 0.33
CA THR A 286 3.41 -11.02 1.34
C THR A 286 3.43 -9.62 1.97
N GLN A 287 3.08 -9.52 3.27
CA GLN A 287 3.20 -8.30 4.09
C GLN A 287 2.53 -7.07 3.45
N LEU A 288 1.19 -7.09 3.36
CA LEU A 288 0.44 -5.93 2.90
C LEU A 288 0.44 -4.82 3.95
N THR A 289 0.62 -3.58 3.50
CA THR A 289 0.57 -2.38 4.36
C THR A 289 -0.61 -1.48 4.04
N ASP A 290 -1.03 -1.40 2.78
CA ASP A 290 -2.09 -0.47 2.41
C ASP A 290 -2.97 -0.97 1.26
N LEU A 291 -4.18 -0.39 1.14
CA LEU A 291 -5.18 -0.66 0.11
C LEU A 291 -5.85 0.65 -0.32
N ALA A 292 -6.11 0.80 -1.62
CA ALA A 292 -7.01 1.83 -2.12
C ALA A 292 -7.84 1.32 -3.30
N PHE A 293 -9.07 1.82 -3.45
CA PHE A 293 -9.88 1.62 -4.64
C PHE A 293 -9.76 2.81 -5.57
N ASP A 294 -9.65 2.55 -6.88
CA ASP A 294 -9.84 3.59 -7.89
C ASP A 294 -11.35 3.84 -8.14
N PRO A 295 -11.71 4.94 -8.83
CA PRO A 295 -13.11 5.22 -9.17
C PRO A 295 -13.77 4.16 -10.07
N GLN A 296 -12.98 3.31 -10.74
CA GLN A 296 -13.47 2.21 -11.56
C GLN A 296 -13.72 0.93 -10.74
N GLY A 297 -13.43 0.94 -9.44
CA GLY A 297 -13.60 -0.18 -8.52
C GLY A 297 -12.47 -1.20 -8.54
N ASN A 298 -11.33 -0.89 -9.18
CA ASN A 298 -10.14 -1.74 -9.03
C ASN A 298 -9.49 -1.48 -7.66
N LEU A 299 -9.04 -2.55 -7.02
CA LEU A 299 -8.31 -2.49 -5.77
C LEU A 299 -6.81 -2.46 -6.03
N TYR A 300 -6.11 -1.56 -5.37
CA TYR A 300 -4.65 -1.52 -5.36
C TYR A 300 -4.16 -1.96 -3.98
N ALA A 301 -3.22 -2.88 -3.97
CA ALA A 301 -2.61 -3.43 -2.76
C ALA A 301 -1.11 -3.12 -2.75
N LEU A 302 -0.63 -2.64 -1.60
CA LEU A 302 0.77 -2.31 -1.37
C LEU A 302 1.42 -3.40 -0.52
N GLN A 303 2.47 -4.04 -1.03
CA GLN A 303 3.32 -4.95 -0.28
C GLN A 303 4.56 -4.21 0.24
N TYR A 304 4.82 -4.30 1.55
CA TYR A 304 5.99 -3.77 2.21
C TYR A 304 7.28 -4.43 1.73
N ALA A 305 7.25 -5.76 1.63
CA ALA A 305 8.34 -6.57 1.12
C ALA A 305 7.80 -7.78 0.35
N ASN A 306 8.52 -8.22 -0.67
CA ASN A 306 8.17 -9.38 -1.49
C ASN A 306 8.64 -10.70 -0.87
N GLN A 307 9.44 -10.62 0.20
CA GLN A 307 9.97 -11.76 0.95
C GLN A 307 9.76 -11.56 2.45
N SER A 308 9.95 -12.61 3.24
CA SER A 308 9.96 -12.52 4.70
C SER A 308 10.98 -11.50 5.17
N LEU A 309 10.62 -10.61 6.13
CA LEU A 309 11.48 -9.51 6.61
C LEU A 309 12.87 -9.97 7.05
N TRP A 310 12.96 -11.12 7.70
CA TRP A 310 14.23 -11.67 8.17
C TRP A 310 15.20 -12.08 7.05
N LYS A 311 14.75 -12.10 5.77
CA LYS A 311 15.63 -12.33 4.60
C LYS A 311 16.40 -11.07 4.18
N GLY A 312 16.03 -9.90 4.70
CA GLY A 312 16.73 -8.64 4.49
C GLY A 312 16.51 -7.97 3.13
N ASN A 313 15.65 -8.54 2.26
CA ASN A 313 15.21 -7.86 1.04
C ASN A 313 13.89 -7.14 1.29
N LEU A 314 13.91 -5.82 1.21
CA LEU A 314 12.76 -4.94 1.47
C LEU A 314 12.11 -4.39 0.19
N ASP A 315 12.41 -4.96 -0.97
CA ASP A 315 11.72 -4.64 -2.22
C ASP A 315 10.22 -4.87 -2.08
N GLY A 316 9.45 -3.82 -2.23
CA GLY A 316 7.99 -3.85 -2.18
C GLY A 316 7.33 -4.02 -3.54
N SER A 317 6.00 -4.04 -3.55
CA SER A 317 5.20 -4.09 -4.79
C SER A 317 3.89 -3.33 -4.69
N VAL A 318 3.49 -2.69 -5.78
CA VAL A 318 2.13 -2.19 -6.03
C VAL A 318 1.43 -3.17 -6.96
N ILE A 319 0.32 -3.74 -6.51
CA ILE A 319 -0.45 -4.76 -7.24
C ILE A 319 -1.87 -4.25 -7.44
N LYS A 320 -2.31 -4.16 -8.70
CA LYS A 320 -3.69 -3.87 -9.07
C LYS A 320 -4.48 -5.18 -9.14
N ILE A 321 -5.68 -5.18 -8.58
CA ILE A 321 -6.65 -6.28 -8.60
C ILE A 321 -7.91 -5.73 -9.25
N ALA A 322 -8.20 -6.15 -10.47
CA ALA A 322 -9.40 -5.76 -11.19
C ALA A 322 -10.66 -6.41 -10.56
N ALA A 323 -11.84 -5.91 -10.91
CA ALA A 323 -13.11 -6.40 -10.37
C ALA A 323 -13.38 -7.90 -10.68
N ASP A 324 -12.78 -8.44 -11.75
CA ASP A 324 -12.83 -9.86 -12.11
C ASP A 324 -11.79 -10.72 -11.35
N GLY A 325 -11.00 -10.11 -10.44
CA GLY A 325 -9.93 -10.76 -9.68
C GLY A 325 -8.58 -10.84 -10.41
N THR A 326 -8.48 -10.37 -11.65
CA THR A 326 -7.21 -10.34 -12.39
C THR A 326 -6.20 -9.45 -11.68
N ARG A 327 -4.99 -9.96 -11.46
CA ARG A 327 -3.89 -9.23 -10.82
C ARG A 327 -2.87 -8.76 -11.83
N THR A 328 -2.43 -7.51 -11.66
CA THR A 328 -1.35 -6.91 -12.45
C THR A 328 -0.38 -6.23 -11.50
N THR A 329 0.89 -6.61 -11.55
CA THR A 329 1.94 -5.90 -10.84
C THR A 329 2.26 -4.61 -11.60
N ILE A 330 2.02 -3.47 -10.94
CA ILE A 330 2.30 -2.14 -11.51
C ILE A 330 3.78 -1.79 -11.36
N LEU A 331 4.32 -2.00 -10.15
CA LEU A 331 5.72 -1.77 -9.83
C LEU A 331 6.17 -2.81 -8.80
N SER A 332 7.38 -3.34 -8.92
CA SER A 332 7.97 -4.27 -7.95
C SER A 332 9.47 -4.05 -7.87
N GLY A 333 9.99 -3.83 -6.66
CA GLY A 333 11.39 -3.44 -6.47
C GLY A 333 11.74 -2.18 -7.24
N ASN A 334 12.90 -2.16 -7.90
CA ASN A 334 13.33 -1.03 -8.74
C ASN A 334 13.30 0.33 -8.01
N GLY A 335 13.69 0.34 -6.73
CA GLY A 335 13.68 1.54 -5.88
C GLY A 335 12.41 1.69 -5.01
N LEU A 336 11.40 0.83 -5.17
CA LEU A 336 10.29 0.72 -4.22
C LEU A 336 10.73 -0.20 -3.07
N GLU A 337 11.08 0.40 -1.95
CA GLU A 337 11.65 -0.27 -0.77
C GLU A 337 10.84 0.08 0.47
N SER A 338 10.45 -0.91 1.27
CA SER A 338 9.68 -0.71 2.52
C SER A 338 8.53 0.30 2.39
N PRO A 339 7.68 0.23 1.34
CA PRO A 339 6.59 1.18 1.16
C PRO A 339 5.50 0.96 2.22
N THR A 340 4.91 2.06 2.73
CA THR A 340 4.02 2.00 3.88
C THR A 340 2.59 2.43 3.61
N ALA A 341 2.37 3.39 2.70
CA ALA A 341 1.02 3.80 2.31
C ALA A 341 0.93 4.11 0.81
N LEU A 342 -0.29 4.00 0.27
CA LEU A 342 -0.61 4.41 -1.10
C LEU A 342 -1.90 5.22 -1.13
N THR A 343 -1.99 6.14 -2.09
CA THR A 343 -3.24 6.81 -2.46
C THR A 343 -3.30 7.03 -3.96
N ILE A 344 -4.50 7.18 -4.50
CA ILE A 344 -4.70 7.41 -5.93
C ILE A 344 -5.13 8.86 -6.12
N GLY A 345 -4.37 9.61 -6.93
CA GLY A 345 -4.67 10.99 -7.25
C GLY A 345 -5.85 11.13 -8.22
N ALA A 346 -6.42 12.33 -8.26
CA ALA A 346 -7.46 12.67 -9.25
C ALA A 346 -6.94 12.59 -10.70
N ASP A 347 -5.63 12.64 -10.88
CA ASP A 347 -4.92 12.43 -12.14
C ASP A 347 -4.78 10.96 -12.54
N GLY A 348 -5.24 10.03 -11.67
CA GLY A 348 -5.11 8.59 -11.83
C GLY A 348 -3.71 8.04 -11.52
N ALA A 349 -2.74 8.87 -11.14
CA ALA A 349 -1.43 8.42 -10.69
C ALA A 349 -1.52 7.80 -9.29
N ILE A 350 -0.59 6.90 -8.99
CA ILE A 350 -0.48 6.25 -7.68
C ILE A 350 0.63 6.94 -6.90
N TYR A 351 0.32 7.39 -5.70
CA TYR A 351 1.28 8.02 -4.80
C TYR A 351 1.60 7.06 -3.67
N VAL A 352 2.88 6.90 -3.33
CA VAL A 352 3.35 5.89 -2.36
C VAL A 352 4.37 6.51 -1.43
N THR A 353 4.22 6.30 -0.12
CA THR A 353 5.30 6.53 0.84
C THR A 353 6.30 5.39 0.76
N ASN A 354 7.55 5.70 0.56
CA ASN A 354 8.66 4.79 0.32
C ASN A 354 9.74 4.92 1.40
N ARG A 355 10.45 3.86 1.70
CA ARG A 355 11.48 3.80 2.73
C ARG A 355 10.94 4.19 4.11
N GLY A 356 9.79 3.61 4.46
CA GLY A 356 9.11 3.89 5.71
C GLY A 356 9.80 3.37 6.97
N ASP A 357 10.91 2.67 6.84
CA ASP A 357 11.76 2.15 7.91
C ASP A 357 13.08 2.91 8.04
N ARG A 358 13.25 4.06 7.36
CA ARG A 358 14.52 4.80 7.30
C ARG A 358 14.33 6.27 7.66
N ALA A 359 14.85 6.63 8.84
CA ALA A 359 14.86 8.01 9.30
C ALA A 359 15.68 8.92 8.36
N GLY A 360 15.12 10.06 7.95
CA GLY A 360 15.77 11.02 7.07
C GLY A 360 15.97 10.57 5.61
N LEU A 361 15.55 9.35 5.26
CA LEU A 361 15.69 8.80 3.91
C LEU A 361 14.34 8.45 3.28
N GLY A 362 13.24 8.66 4.00
CA GLY A 362 11.89 8.44 3.53
C GLY A 362 11.54 9.33 2.35
N GLN A 363 10.67 8.82 1.47
CA GLN A 363 10.29 9.48 0.22
C GLN A 363 8.80 9.39 -0.02
N VAL A 364 8.28 10.26 -0.89
CA VAL A 364 7.00 10.05 -1.58
C VAL A 364 7.29 9.90 -3.07
N LEU A 365 6.79 8.79 -3.62
CA LEU A 365 6.88 8.48 -5.05
C LEU A 365 5.54 8.78 -5.72
N LYS A 366 5.59 9.35 -6.93
CA LYS A 366 4.48 9.39 -7.88
C LYS A 366 4.75 8.37 -8.97
N ILE A 367 3.87 7.37 -9.09
CA ILE A 367 3.95 6.30 -10.10
C ILE A 367 2.88 6.60 -11.14
N GLU A 368 3.29 6.80 -12.39
CA GLU A 368 2.37 7.00 -13.49
C GLU A 368 1.64 5.69 -13.81
N ASN A 369 0.30 5.76 -13.88
CA ASN A 369 -0.50 4.57 -14.19
C ASN A 369 -0.36 4.25 -15.69
N PRO A 370 0.16 3.07 -16.08
CA PRO A 370 0.38 2.72 -17.48
C PRO A 370 -0.91 2.68 -18.33
N THR A 371 -2.09 2.69 -17.70
CA THR A 371 -3.38 2.75 -18.41
C THR A 371 -3.76 4.16 -18.88
N SER A 372 -3.02 5.20 -18.50
CA SER A 372 -3.28 6.60 -18.89
C SER A 372 -2.53 7.05 -20.15
N VAL A 373 -1.67 6.22 -20.74
CA VAL A 373 -1.02 6.55 -22.03
C VAL A 373 -2.07 6.41 -23.13
N PRO A 374 -2.51 7.48 -23.81
CA PRO A 374 -3.37 7.36 -24.97
C PRO A 374 -2.65 6.46 -25.99
N GLU A 375 -3.33 5.41 -26.45
CA GLU A 375 -2.83 4.64 -27.58
C GLU A 375 -2.49 5.63 -28.70
N SER A 376 -1.21 5.86 -28.95
CA SER A 376 -0.78 6.58 -30.14
C SER A 376 -1.35 5.79 -31.31
N SER A 377 -2.35 6.36 -31.98
CA SER A 377 -3.10 5.74 -33.04
C SER A 377 -2.13 5.19 -34.11
N SER A 378 -1.87 3.88 -34.03
CA SER A 378 -1.10 3.13 -35.04
C SER A 378 -1.89 2.97 -36.36
N THR A 379 -3.02 3.66 -36.51
CA THR A 379 -3.81 3.71 -37.75
C THR A 379 -3.16 4.52 -38.88
N LEU A 380 -2.16 5.35 -38.63
CA LEU A 380 -1.43 6.07 -39.63
C LEU A 380 -0.33 5.26 -40.35
N SER A 381 0.15 4.18 -39.75
CA SER A 381 1.22 3.36 -40.36
C SER A 381 0.70 2.33 -41.36
N LEU A 382 -0.58 1.93 -41.31
CA LEU A 382 -1.15 0.96 -42.25
C LEU A 382 -1.58 1.59 -43.59
N LEU A 383 -1.88 2.89 -43.60
CA LEU A 383 -2.25 3.61 -44.84
C LEU A 383 -1.04 3.99 -45.70
N ALA A 384 0.15 4.11 -45.12
CA ALA A 384 1.38 4.41 -45.88
C ALA A 384 1.93 3.20 -46.64
N LEU A 385 1.66 1.95 -46.17
CA LEU A 385 2.10 0.72 -46.85
C LEU A 385 1.19 0.30 -48.00
N LEU A 386 -0.06 0.72 -48.04
CA LEU A 386 -1.00 0.47 -49.13
C LEU A 386 -0.85 1.48 -50.30
N GLY A 387 -0.27 2.65 -50.04
CA GLY A 387 -0.02 3.69 -51.05
C GLY A 387 1.17 3.41 -51.99
N THR A 388 2.15 2.60 -51.59
CA THR A 388 3.36 2.31 -52.36
C THR A 388 3.23 1.09 -53.30
N ALA A 389 2.27 0.21 -53.05
CA ALA A 389 2.04 -0.97 -53.91
C ALA A 389 1.25 -0.66 -55.20
N SER A 390 0.51 0.45 -55.24
CA SER A 390 -0.30 0.82 -56.41
C SER A 390 0.41 1.60 -57.48
N VAL A 391 1.61 2.15 -57.22
CA VAL A 391 2.34 2.96 -58.19
C VAL A 391 3.28 2.11 -59.09
N THR A 392 3.64 0.89 -58.70
CA THR A 392 4.58 0.04 -59.43
C THR A 392 3.92 -0.84 -60.53
N LEU A 393 2.58 -0.88 -60.61
CA LEU A 393 1.86 -1.67 -61.60
C LEU A 393 1.41 -0.91 -62.86
N LEU A 394 1.64 0.43 -62.90
CA LEU A 394 1.25 1.28 -64.05
C LEU A 394 2.40 1.60 -65.01
N HIS A 395 3.62 1.06 -64.82
CA HIS A 395 4.78 1.41 -65.64
C HIS A 395 5.35 0.26 -66.52
N LYS A 396 4.61 -0.87 -66.67
CA LYS A 396 5.02 -1.98 -67.58
C LYS A 396 4.04 -2.29 -68.72
N GLY A 397 3.44 -1.28 -69.29
CA GLY A 397 2.52 -1.47 -70.36
C GLY A 397 2.67 -0.46 -71.52
N LYS A 398 3.91 -0.26 -72.02
CA LYS A 398 4.10 0.39 -73.34
C LYS A 398 5.55 0.21 -73.82
N ALA A 399 5.79 -0.81 -74.60
CA ALA A 399 6.81 -0.83 -75.62
C ALA A 399 6.82 -2.18 -76.37
N THR A 400 6.01 -2.37 -77.36
CA THR A 400 6.35 -3.10 -78.59
C THR A 400 5.31 -2.70 -79.65
N GLY A 401 5.72 -1.86 -80.54
CA GLY A 401 5.00 -1.55 -81.75
C GLY A 401 5.97 -1.12 -82.78
N LEU A 402 5.97 -1.80 -83.87
CA LEU A 402 6.44 -1.51 -85.25
C LEU A 402 7.92 -1.65 -85.51
N LYS A 403 8.23 -2.64 -86.32
CA LYS A 403 8.76 -2.42 -87.68
C LYS A 403 8.66 -3.64 -88.59
N ASN A 404 8.06 -3.40 -89.76
CA ASN A 404 8.12 -4.08 -91.05
C ASN A 404 7.81 -5.59 -91.13
#